data_9d6db0df4e4fec1eb31e54c9f3e499aa
#
_entry.id   9d6db0df4e4fec1eb31e54c9f3e499aa
#
_cell.length_a   1.000
_cell.length_b   1.000
_cell.length_c   1.000
_cell.angle_alpha   90.00
_cell.angle_beta   90.00
_cell.angle_gamma   90.00
#
_symmetry.space_group_name_H-M   'P 1'
#
loop_
_entity.id
_entity.type
_entity.pdbx_description
1 polymer ?
#
loop_
_entity_poly.entity_id
_entity_poly.type
_entity_poly.pdbx_seq_one_letter_code
_entity_poly.pdbx_strand_id
1 'polypeptide(L)'
;MIRKRIISKMLFAGAALAVLESCSESYPGIDYDKTQGKTGIENQDEWTDKTPILVFVNEQNIFTVKTRGLGAFENNDTVNPIRLANSTFYVYAFRDGYSTSGHEELQEQTDFRRSRYNDPNISGYAIDYENRHCLLDGINYDEGCSMKLHANGSGRLDYVEYEDNTPTYGDYGDVPYNFFAYYMDDAKINRTNRKEKGISYEVEIDGTQDLMCGYAPNLTEELKKGASSPYWGVWKTLKEEEQNQILNIGGYSLQSAHRGIHPMVNFKHQLARLTFTAYPGDETASNVILRKVEVESRYKGTFTVASRDLSDIGIKFDNERRALSLREASDGVNPCEELNTYEVTYDDSMKDIKWYERPSVKVGSSLLVAPDTLYTLNLYWSEWIVRKEGEEPALVEHTNPIKYALKVDGGFEAGVEYPIMIAIYGSQPIQVFANVEGWKTGEPIHLDDPGDYDD
;
A
#
# COMPACT_ATOMS: atom_id res chain seq x y z
N MET A 1 14.47 22.57 -63.01
CA MET A 1 13.52 22.58 -61.88
C MET A 1 13.86 21.46 -60.92
N ILE A 2 15.03 21.55 -60.29
CA ILE A 2 15.56 20.58 -59.33
C ILE A 2 16.06 21.40 -58.15
N ARG A 3 15.33 21.34 -57.02
CA ARG A 3 15.80 21.72 -55.68
C ARG A 3 14.60 21.76 -54.75
N LYS A 4 14.38 20.63 -54.06
CA LYS A 4 13.65 20.54 -52.76
C LYS A 4 13.40 19.07 -52.41
N ARG A 5 14.42 18.37 -52.00
CA ARG A 5 14.30 17.07 -51.32
C ARG A 5 15.63 16.64 -50.72
N ILE A 6 16.24 17.41 -49.88
CA ILE A 6 17.33 16.97 -49.00
C ILE A 6 17.34 17.89 -47.78
N ILE A 7 16.36 17.86 -46.92
CA ILE A 7 16.42 18.33 -45.54
C ILE A 7 15.26 17.62 -44.78
N SER A 8 15.37 16.34 -44.60
CA SER A 8 14.46 15.58 -43.73
C SER A 8 15.02 14.26 -43.24
N LYS A 9 16.34 14.11 -43.18
CA LYS A 9 16.95 12.88 -42.65
C LYS A 9 18.10 13.13 -41.66
N MET A 10 18.22 14.31 -41.09
CA MET A 10 19.25 14.61 -40.09
C MET A 10 18.70 15.14 -38.75
N LEU A 11 17.45 14.89 -38.42
CA LEU A 11 16.88 15.31 -37.12
C LEU A 11 16.35 14.15 -36.27
N PHE A 12 16.71 12.91 -36.61
CA PHE A 12 16.31 11.72 -35.81
C PHE A 12 17.48 10.96 -35.19
N ALA A 13 18.71 11.43 -35.31
CA ALA A 13 19.88 10.81 -34.69
C ALA A 13 20.35 11.52 -33.40
N GLY A 14 19.70 12.58 -32.97
CA GLY A 14 20.08 13.36 -31.79
C GLY A 14 19.25 13.10 -30.53
N ALA A 15 18.14 12.37 -30.65
CA ALA A 15 17.23 12.16 -29.51
C ALA A 15 17.37 10.76 -28.84
N ALA A 16 18.24 9.89 -29.33
CA ALA A 16 18.40 8.54 -28.80
C ALA A 16 19.63 8.37 -27.89
N LEU A 17 20.39 9.43 -27.61
CA LEU A 17 21.56 9.36 -26.71
C LEU A 17 21.36 10.13 -25.38
N ALA A 18 20.20 10.72 -25.16
CA ALA A 18 19.91 11.45 -23.91
C ALA A 18 19.07 10.64 -22.90
N VAL A 19 18.81 9.35 -23.13
CA VAL A 19 17.96 8.52 -22.25
C VAL A 19 18.76 7.46 -21.48
N LEU A 20 20.09 7.42 -21.60
CA LEU A 20 20.92 6.44 -20.89
C LEU A 20 21.79 7.05 -19.77
N GLU A 21 21.64 8.32 -19.45
CA GLU A 21 22.34 8.95 -18.32
C GLU A 21 21.47 9.29 -17.12
N SER A 22 20.20 8.87 -17.07
CA SER A 22 19.30 9.19 -15.93
C SER A 22 19.04 8.01 -15.00
N CYS A 23 19.86 6.98 -14.97
CA CYS A 23 19.77 5.88 -14.01
C CYS A 23 20.87 5.90 -12.95
N SER A 24 21.46 7.05 -12.68
CA SER A 24 22.30 7.28 -11.50
C SER A 24 21.86 8.50 -10.72
N GLU A 25 20.57 8.76 -10.66
CA GLU A 25 20.07 9.67 -9.64
C GLU A 25 20.20 8.97 -8.29
N SER A 26 21.35 9.27 -7.66
CA SER A 26 21.44 9.41 -6.21
C SER A 26 20.06 9.76 -5.66
N TYR A 27 19.60 8.98 -4.67
CA TYR A 27 18.58 9.44 -3.73
C TYR A 27 18.80 10.93 -3.51
N PRO A 28 17.76 11.79 -3.64
CA PRO A 28 17.93 13.19 -3.33
C PRO A 28 18.54 13.24 -1.95
N GLY A 29 19.78 13.67 -1.89
CA GLY A 29 20.45 13.86 -0.61
C GLY A 29 19.50 14.73 0.16
N ILE A 30 19.13 14.32 1.37
CA ILE A 30 18.24 15.05 2.25
C ILE A 30 18.75 16.47 2.24
N ASP A 31 18.07 17.34 1.48
CA ASP A 31 18.34 18.76 1.49
C ASP A 31 17.76 19.21 2.84
N TYR A 32 18.54 19.03 3.88
CA TYR A 32 18.29 19.71 5.14
C TYR A 32 18.14 21.17 4.74
N ASP A 33 16.94 21.72 4.93
CA ASP A 33 16.69 23.12 4.72
C ASP A 33 17.90 23.90 5.28
N LYS A 34 18.68 24.50 4.38
CA LYS A 34 19.92 25.19 4.71
C LYS A 34 19.70 26.37 5.67
N THR A 35 18.46 26.59 6.08
CA THR A 35 18.06 27.61 7.06
C THR A 35 18.06 27.13 8.50
N GLN A 36 18.10 25.79 8.76
CA GLN A 36 18.28 25.25 10.10
C GLN A 36 19.59 24.47 10.22
N GLY A 37 20.65 25.19 10.50
CA GLY A 37 21.82 24.60 11.11
C GLY A 37 22.96 24.27 10.16
N LYS A 38 23.84 25.21 10.01
CA LYS A 38 25.28 24.91 9.95
C LYS A 38 25.64 24.14 11.21
N THR A 39 25.49 22.83 11.18
CA THR A 39 26.08 21.98 12.22
C THR A 39 27.34 21.34 11.68
N GLY A 40 28.35 22.17 11.49
CA GLY A 40 29.70 21.68 11.72
C GLY A 40 29.86 21.61 13.24
N ILE A 41 29.35 20.56 13.88
CA ILE A 41 29.60 20.29 15.28
C ILE A 41 30.93 19.55 15.31
N GLU A 42 32.00 20.30 15.60
CA GLU A 42 33.35 19.76 15.76
C GLU A 42 33.56 19.04 17.10
N ASN A 43 32.59 19.10 18.04
CA ASN A 43 32.72 18.50 19.39
C ASN A 43 31.53 17.54 19.65
N GLN A 44 31.83 16.27 19.90
CA GLN A 44 30.91 15.24 20.35
C GLN A 44 30.20 15.59 21.69
N ASP A 45 30.73 16.50 22.46
CA ASP A 45 30.20 16.90 23.77
C ASP A 45 28.99 17.87 23.69
N GLU A 46 28.63 18.35 22.48
CA GLU A 46 27.46 19.22 22.24
C GLU A 46 26.30 18.53 21.56
N TRP A 47 26.28 17.21 21.52
CA TRP A 47 25.12 16.46 21.03
C TRP A 47 23.97 16.62 22.02
N THR A 48 23.21 17.67 21.82
CA THR A 48 22.08 17.98 22.67
C THR A 48 20.95 16.99 22.41
N ASP A 49 20.12 16.76 23.41
CA ASP A 49 18.86 16.05 23.47
C ASP A 49 17.81 16.41 22.36
N LYS A 50 18.23 17.10 21.30
CA LYS A 50 17.38 17.74 20.28
C LYS A 50 17.42 17.08 18.90
N THR A 51 18.07 15.94 18.72
CA THR A 51 18.06 15.25 17.43
C THR A 51 16.67 14.70 17.13
N PRO A 52 16.02 15.18 16.07
CA PRO A 52 14.66 14.77 15.76
C PRO A 52 14.61 13.30 15.31
N ILE A 53 13.55 12.64 15.67
CA ILE A 53 13.22 11.31 15.14
C ILE A 53 12.56 11.52 13.77
N LEU A 54 13.28 11.29 12.69
CA LEU A 54 12.74 11.34 11.34
C LEU A 54 12.46 9.91 10.87
N VAL A 55 11.30 9.71 10.24
CA VAL A 55 10.88 8.42 9.69
C VAL A 55 10.58 8.60 8.21
N PHE A 56 11.10 7.67 7.40
CA PHE A 56 10.89 7.65 5.97
C PHE A 56 10.14 6.39 5.57
N VAL A 57 9.50 6.44 4.43
CA VAL A 57 8.85 5.30 3.80
C VAL A 57 9.49 5.03 2.44
N ASN A 58 9.59 3.77 2.08
CA ASN A 58 9.99 3.40 0.73
C ASN A 58 8.80 3.62 -0.20
N GLU A 59 8.81 4.73 -0.92
CA GLU A 59 7.72 5.13 -1.83
C GLU A 59 7.42 4.06 -2.88
N GLN A 60 8.42 3.32 -3.35
CA GLN A 60 8.21 2.24 -4.33
C GLN A 60 7.25 1.17 -3.82
N ASN A 61 7.19 0.93 -2.53
CA ASN A 61 6.31 -0.07 -1.94
C ASN A 61 4.89 0.44 -1.68
N ILE A 62 4.70 1.76 -1.57
CA ILE A 62 3.38 2.37 -1.40
C ILE A 62 2.73 2.68 -2.75
N PHE A 63 3.53 3.06 -3.76
CA PHE A 63 3.08 3.69 -4.99
C PHE A 63 3.21 2.84 -6.25
N THR A 64 3.49 1.55 -6.16
CA THR A 64 3.82 0.74 -7.34
C THR A 64 2.66 0.44 -8.29
N VAL A 65 1.49 1.05 -8.16
CA VAL A 65 0.35 0.72 -9.01
C VAL A 65 -0.24 1.91 -9.74
N LYS A 66 -0.30 1.80 -11.05
CA LYS A 66 -1.00 2.73 -11.96
C LYS A 66 -2.47 2.37 -12.13
N THR A 67 -3.24 2.17 -11.08
CA THR A 67 -4.66 1.88 -11.24
C THR A 67 -5.52 2.75 -10.34
N ARG A 68 -6.63 3.23 -10.89
CA ARG A 68 -7.59 4.11 -10.25
C ARG A 68 -8.52 3.28 -9.36
N GLY A 69 -8.11 2.96 -8.14
CA GLY A 69 -8.95 2.24 -7.21
C GLY A 69 -9.18 3.02 -5.93
N LEU A 70 -10.29 2.76 -5.29
CA LEU A 70 -10.53 3.09 -3.91
C LEU A 70 -9.71 2.17 -3.02
N GLY A 71 -9.25 2.65 -1.92
CA GLY A 71 -8.56 1.84 -0.95
C GLY A 71 -7.07 1.69 -1.23
N ALA A 72 -6.64 1.45 -2.46
CA ALA A 72 -5.23 1.35 -2.79
C ALA A 72 -4.57 2.72 -2.97
N PHE A 73 -3.36 2.89 -2.44
CA PHE A 73 -2.52 4.04 -2.75
C PHE A 73 -1.96 3.89 -4.17
N GLU A 74 -2.18 4.87 -5.01
CA GLU A 74 -1.73 4.89 -6.40
C GLU A 74 -0.60 5.89 -6.60
N ASN A 75 0.45 5.46 -7.29
CA ASN A 75 1.55 6.36 -7.69
C ASN A 75 1.13 7.18 -8.91
N ASN A 76 0.17 8.08 -8.76
CA ASN A 76 -0.15 9.03 -9.80
C ASN A 76 -0.60 10.35 -9.17
N ASP A 77 0.37 11.22 -8.93
CA ASP A 77 0.21 12.55 -8.35
C ASP A 77 -0.85 13.43 -9.03
N THR A 78 -1.27 13.06 -10.24
CA THR A 78 -2.23 13.80 -11.03
C THR A 78 -3.69 13.41 -10.75
N VAL A 79 -3.95 12.25 -10.13
CA VAL A 79 -5.32 11.73 -10.00
C VAL A 79 -5.83 11.73 -8.55
N ASN A 80 -4.98 11.56 -7.54
CA ASN A 80 -5.41 11.56 -6.14
C ASN A 80 -4.38 12.12 -5.14
N PRO A 81 -3.76 13.30 -5.39
CA PRO A 81 -2.82 13.90 -4.46
C PRO A 81 -3.49 14.27 -3.12
N ILE A 82 -4.79 14.55 -3.14
CA ILE A 82 -5.58 14.96 -1.97
C ILE A 82 -5.72 13.81 -0.98
N ARG A 83 -5.95 12.58 -1.44
CA ARG A 83 -6.10 11.43 -0.56
C ARG A 83 -4.80 11.11 0.16
N LEU A 84 -3.70 11.05 -0.57
CA LEU A 84 -2.39 10.75 0.02
C LEU A 84 -1.97 11.82 1.03
N ALA A 85 -2.16 13.10 0.71
CA ALA A 85 -1.89 14.21 1.62
C ALA A 85 -2.77 14.18 2.88
N ASN A 86 -3.97 13.60 2.80
CA ASN A 86 -4.90 13.48 3.93
C ASN A 86 -4.77 12.14 4.69
N SER A 87 -4.05 11.16 4.15
CA SER A 87 -3.89 9.86 4.79
C SER A 87 -2.97 9.95 5.99
N THR A 88 -3.41 9.36 7.09
CA THR A 88 -2.64 9.32 8.34
C THR A 88 -2.02 7.95 8.50
N PHE A 89 -0.70 7.92 8.58
CA PHE A 89 0.10 6.75 8.95
C PHE A 89 0.38 6.80 10.45
N TYR A 90 0.49 5.64 11.07
CA TYR A 90 0.79 5.52 12.48
C TYR A 90 2.12 4.82 12.67
N VAL A 91 2.96 5.35 13.53
CA VAL A 91 4.32 4.86 13.74
C VAL A 91 4.58 4.57 15.21
N TYR A 92 5.21 3.44 15.45
CA TYR A 92 5.79 3.06 16.73
C TYR A 92 7.30 2.90 16.61
N ALA A 93 8.01 3.23 17.67
CA ALA A 93 9.42 2.88 17.80
C ALA A 93 9.69 2.28 19.18
N PHE A 94 10.16 1.05 19.19
CA PHE A 94 10.49 0.32 20.40
C PHE A 94 11.95 -0.11 20.38
N ARG A 95 12.54 -0.15 21.59
CA ARG A 95 13.90 -0.64 21.79
C ARG A 95 14.09 -2.01 21.13
N ASP A 96 15.20 -2.20 20.43
CA ASP A 96 15.63 -3.52 20.01
C ASP A 96 16.23 -4.26 21.21
N GLY A 97 15.65 -5.40 21.57
CA GLY A 97 16.02 -6.17 22.76
C GLY A 97 17.40 -6.85 22.70
N TYR A 98 18.17 -6.62 21.63
CA TYR A 98 19.47 -7.26 21.42
C TYR A 98 20.59 -6.24 21.26
N SER A 99 20.97 -5.55 22.32
CA SER A 99 22.26 -4.87 22.33
C SER A 99 23.37 -5.86 22.61
N THR A 100 24.31 -6.00 21.67
CA THR A 100 25.42 -6.95 21.76
C THR A 100 26.65 -6.42 22.48
N SER A 101 26.70 -5.15 22.89
CA SER A 101 27.90 -4.54 23.43
C SER A 101 27.68 -3.84 24.74
N GLY A 102 27.99 -4.54 25.84
CA GLY A 102 28.37 -3.90 27.09
C GLY A 102 27.28 -3.33 27.99
N HIS A 103 26.04 -3.31 27.53
CA HIS A 103 24.89 -2.82 28.29
C HIS A 103 24.04 -3.98 28.80
N GLU A 104 24.50 -4.66 29.85
CA GLU A 104 23.79 -5.78 30.49
C GLU A 104 22.37 -5.39 30.92
N GLU A 105 22.14 -4.14 31.24
CA GLU A 105 20.82 -3.59 31.60
C GLU A 105 19.84 -3.50 30.44
N LEU A 106 20.31 -3.57 29.18
CA LEU A 106 19.47 -3.56 27.96
C LEU A 106 19.18 -4.96 27.43
N GLN A 107 19.56 -6.04 28.12
CA GLN A 107 19.30 -7.42 27.67
C GLN A 107 17.85 -7.86 27.85
N GLU A 108 17.01 -7.07 28.48
CA GLU A 108 15.58 -7.36 28.56
C GLU A 108 14.92 -7.26 27.19
N GLN A 109 14.12 -8.27 26.86
CA GLN A 109 13.32 -8.26 25.64
C GLN A 109 12.37 -7.07 25.62
N THR A 110 12.12 -6.50 24.42
CA THR A 110 11.16 -5.42 24.22
C THR A 110 9.78 -5.80 24.76
N ASP A 111 9.22 -4.94 25.59
CA ASP A 111 7.85 -5.09 26.11
C ASP A 111 6.94 -4.03 25.47
N PHE A 112 6.09 -4.45 24.55
CA PHE A 112 5.18 -3.55 23.81
C PHE A 112 4.03 -3.01 24.65
N ARG A 113 3.88 -3.43 25.91
CA ARG A 113 2.97 -2.79 26.87
C ARG A 113 3.53 -1.46 27.38
N ARG A 114 4.84 -1.22 27.23
CA ARG A 114 5.48 0.02 27.64
C ARG A 114 5.02 1.17 26.73
N SER A 115 4.59 2.27 27.35
CA SER A 115 4.15 3.48 26.66
C SER A 115 4.78 4.70 27.29
N ARG A 116 5.04 5.73 26.50
CA ARG A 116 5.51 7.03 27.00
C ARG A 116 4.40 7.79 27.73
N TYR A 117 3.18 7.43 27.49
CA TYR A 117 2.00 8.12 28.02
C TYR A 117 1.26 7.24 29.01
N ASN A 118 0.72 7.86 30.03
CA ASN A 118 -0.11 7.20 31.03
C ASN A 118 -1.59 7.41 30.67
N ASP A 119 -2.27 6.38 30.18
CA ASP A 119 -3.72 6.39 30.13
C ASP A 119 -4.28 5.53 31.28
N PRO A 120 -4.83 6.18 32.34
CA PRO A 120 -5.38 5.47 33.48
C PRO A 120 -6.60 4.61 33.12
N ASN A 121 -7.19 4.80 31.94
CA ASN A 121 -8.36 4.07 31.47
C ASN A 121 -8.01 2.79 30.70
N ILE A 122 -6.73 2.59 30.36
CA ILE A 122 -6.28 1.41 29.60
C ILE A 122 -5.54 0.46 30.53
N SER A 123 -6.21 -0.67 30.82
CA SER A 123 -5.60 -1.75 31.61
C SER A 123 -4.50 -2.43 30.80
N GLY A 124 -3.33 -2.61 31.41
CA GLY A 124 -2.23 -3.39 30.85
C GLY A 124 -1.07 -2.57 30.27
N TYR A 125 -1.18 -1.25 30.21
CA TYR A 125 -0.03 -0.40 29.92
C TYR A 125 0.87 -0.26 31.14
N ALA A 126 2.17 -0.28 30.91
CA ALA A 126 3.16 0.11 31.89
C ALA A 126 3.84 1.39 31.42
N ILE A 127 3.92 2.40 32.29
CA ILE A 127 4.62 3.64 31.96
C ILE A 127 6.10 3.35 31.81
N ASP A 128 6.66 3.83 30.73
CA ASP A 128 8.09 3.77 30.48
C ASP A 128 8.77 5.01 31.06
N TYR A 129 8.95 5.03 32.40
CA TYR A 129 9.53 6.17 33.10
C TYR A 129 10.95 6.50 32.62
N GLU A 130 11.70 5.51 32.18
CA GLU A 130 13.07 5.69 31.72
C GLU A 130 13.15 5.98 30.21
N ASN A 131 12.02 5.96 29.50
CA ASN A 131 11.91 6.18 28.03
C ASN A 131 12.84 5.29 27.20
N ARG A 132 13.21 4.13 27.70
CA ARG A 132 14.15 3.24 27.04
C ARG A 132 13.49 2.13 26.23
N HIS A 133 12.27 1.69 26.61
CA HIS A 133 11.55 0.66 25.88
C HIS A 133 10.76 1.21 24.69
N CYS A 134 10.13 2.38 24.87
CA CYS A 134 9.31 3.04 23.87
C CYS A 134 9.90 4.41 23.53
N LEU A 135 10.45 4.56 22.34
CA LEU A 135 10.99 5.83 21.85
C LEU A 135 9.87 6.69 21.23
N LEU A 136 8.98 6.07 20.43
CA LEU A 136 7.95 6.77 19.70
C LEU A 136 6.61 6.04 19.85
N ASP A 137 5.61 6.80 20.31
CA ASP A 137 4.25 6.37 20.55
C ASP A 137 3.31 7.55 20.33
N GLY A 138 2.02 7.32 20.12
CA GLY A 138 1.05 8.40 19.93
C GLY A 138 0.61 9.07 21.23
N ILE A 139 0.23 10.33 21.15
CA ILE A 139 -0.39 11.05 22.25
C ILE A 139 -1.73 10.39 22.61
N ASN A 140 -2.47 9.92 21.60
CA ASN A 140 -3.73 9.22 21.75
C ASN A 140 -3.54 7.71 21.98
N TYR A 141 -2.63 7.32 22.80
CA TYR A 141 -2.34 6.00 23.42
C TYR A 141 -2.68 4.72 22.63
N ASP A 142 -3.65 4.78 21.73
CA ASP A 142 -4.24 3.62 21.06
C ASP A 142 -3.67 3.37 19.67
N GLU A 143 -3.00 4.35 19.04
CA GLU A 143 -2.78 4.29 17.60
C GLU A 143 -1.33 4.48 17.17
N GLY A 144 -0.41 4.73 18.10
CA GLY A 144 0.95 5.14 17.74
C GLY A 144 1.00 6.62 17.32
N CYS A 145 2.16 7.08 16.93
CA CYS A 145 2.36 8.47 16.53
C CYS A 145 1.77 8.71 15.15
N SER A 146 0.81 9.63 15.05
CA SER A 146 0.18 9.97 13.78
C SER A 146 1.09 10.84 12.91
N MET A 147 1.25 10.45 11.66
CA MET A 147 2.11 11.08 10.68
C MET A 147 1.45 11.18 9.31
N LYS A 148 1.87 12.15 8.50
CA LYS A 148 1.45 12.32 7.11
C LYS A 148 2.65 12.32 6.19
N LEU A 149 2.46 11.89 4.95
CA LEU A 149 3.51 11.95 3.95
C LEU A 149 3.84 13.41 3.64
N HIS A 150 5.12 13.75 3.65
CA HIS A 150 5.58 15.08 3.32
C HIS A 150 5.31 15.44 1.86
N ALA A 151 4.85 16.65 1.61
CA ALA A 151 4.36 17.07 0.30
C ALA A 151 5.41 17.16 -0.82
N ASN A 152 6.71 17.08 -0.48
CA ASN A 152 7.80 17.23 -1.46
C ASN A 152 8.22 15.93 -2.16
N GLY A 153 7.55 14.80 -1.90
CA GLY A 153 7.89 13.51 -2.49
C GLY A 153 9.19 12.88 -1.98
N SER A 154 9.69 13.29 -0.81
CA SER A 154 10.91 12.74 -0.21
C SER A 154 10.72 11.40 0.52
N GLY A 155 9.49 10.90 0.60
CA GLY A 155 9.16 9.74 1.43
C GLY A 155 9.22 10.00 2.94
N ARG A 156 9.48 11.22 3.38
CA ARG A 156 9.47 11.57 4.80
C ARG A 156 8.05 11.58 5.34
N LEU A 157 7.88 11.11 6.57
CA LEU A 157 6.66 11.27 7.34
C LEU A 157 6.77 12.46 8.29
N ASP A 158 5.82 13.39 8.22
CA ASP A 158 5.72 14.54 9.10
C ASP A 158 4.74 14.25 10.24
N TYR A 159 5.09 14.70 11.43
CA TYR A 159 4.23 14.55 12.61
C TYR A 159 2.97 15.41 12.47
N VAL A 160 1.82 14.84 12.84
CA VAL A 160 0.53 15.55 12.88
C VAL A 160 0.28 16.16 14.25
N GLU A 161 0.70 15.48 15.32
CA GLU A 161 0.38 15.87 16.70
C GLU A 161 1.42 16.77 17.37
N TYR A 162 2.55 17.04 16.68
CA TYR A 162 3.71 17.73 17.25
C TYR A 162 4.13 18.93 16.40
N GLU A 163 3.21 19.84 16.09
CA GLU A 163 3.48 21.00 15.22
C GLU A 163 4.68 21.85 15.69
N ASP A 164 4.86 21.98 17.01
CA ASP A 164 5.92 22.83 17.60
C ASP A 164 7.05 22.05 18.32
N ASN A 165 6.89 20.73 18.52
CA ASN A 165 7.82 19.92 19.32
C ASN A 165 8.05 18.54 18.70
N THR A 166 8.74 18.48 17.58
CA THR A 166 9.14 17.20 16.96
C THR A 166 9.80 16.28 17.99
N PRO A 167 9.34 15.02 18.14
CA PRO A 167 9.96 14.07 19.04
C PRO A 167 11.45 13.89 18.76
N THR A 168 12.24 13.74 19.81
CA THR A 168 13.69 13.61 19.73
C THR A 168 14.15 12.31 20.37
N TYR A 169 15.37 11.87 20.03
CA TYR A 169 15.98 10.69 20.65
C TYR A 169 16.36 10.93 22.13
N GLY A 170 16.43 12.18 22.57
CA GLY A 170 16.91 12.50 23.92
C GLY A 170 18.38 12.06 24.14
N ASP A 171 18.72 11.74 25.39
CA ASP A 171 20.07 11.32 25.77
C ASP A 171 20.40 9.83 25.53
N TYR A 172 19.59 9.13 24.74
CA TYR A 172 19.68 7.67 24.49
C TYR A 172 20.51 7.31 23.26
N GLY A 173 21.69 7.87 23.15
CA GLY A 173 22.60 7.70 22.00
C GLY A 173 23.04 6.27 21.72
N ASP A 174 23.01 5.42 22.72
CA ASP A 174 23.46 4.03 22.71
C ASP A 174 22.37 2.99 22.61
N VAL A 175 21.11 3.40 22.53
CA VAL A 175 19.95 2.49 22.45
C VAL A 175 19.51 2.31 21.01
N PRO A 176 19.48 1.07 20.47
CA PRO A 176 18.93 0.78 19.17
C PRO A 176 17.40 0.64 19.23
N TYR A 177 16.71 1.10 18.17
CA TYR A 177 15.27 1.05 18.07
C TYR A 177 14.81 0.40 16.78
N ASN A 178 13.71 -0.35 16.86
CA ASN A 178 12.94 -0.88 15.74
C ASN A 178 11.73 0.02 15.49
N PHE A 179 11.51 0.36 14.22
CA PHE A 179 10.42 1.21 13.80
C PHE A 179 9.39 0.40 13.03
N PHE A 180 8.15 0.53 13.45
CA PHE A 180 6.97 -0.12 12.86
C PHE A 180 6.00 0.96 12.40
N ALA A 181 5.39 0.75 11.24
CA ALA A 181 4.36 1.67 10.78
C ALA A 181 3.20 0.92 10.12
N TYR A 182 2.02 1.53 10.15
CA TYR A 182 0.84 0.96 9.53
C TYR A 182 -0.14 2.04 9.05
N TYR A 183 -1.02 1.61 8.18
CA TYR A 183 -2.18 2.32 7.69
C TYR A 183 -3.35 1.34 7.65
N MET A 184 -4.52 1.73 8.09
CA MET A 184 -5.68 0.83 8.12
C MET A 184 -7.01 1.49 7.77
N ASP A 185 -6.96 2.70 7.19
CA ASP A 185 -8.16 3.43 6.84
C ASP A 185 -9.15 3.49 8.04
N ASP A 186 -10.43 3.22 7.80
CA ASP A 186 -11.48 3.12 8.83
C ASP A 186 -11.84 1.67 9.24
N ALA A 187 -10.96 0.71 8.91
CA ALA A 187 -11.21 -0.72 9.18
C ALA A 187 -11.18 -1.10 10.65
N LYS A 188 -10.66 -0.25 11.52
CA LYS A 188 -10.54 -0.52 12.97
C LYS A 188 -11.91 -0.62 13.65
N ILE A 189 -12.15 -1.71 14.37
CA ILE A 189 -13.40 -1.92 15.12
C ILE A 189 -13.24 -1.84 16.64
N ASN A 190 -12.04 -2.09 17.16
CA ASN A 190 -11.75 -2.08 18.58
C ASN A 190 -10.50 -1.30 18.92
N ARG A 191 -10.32 -1.02 20.21
CA ARG A 191 -9.10 -0.41 20.73
C ARG A 191 -7.89 -1.29 20.49
N THR A 192 -6.72 -0.68 20.54
CA THR A 192 -5.43 -1.35 20.49
C THR A 192 -5.31 -2.46 21.52
N ASN A 193 -4.87 -3.62 21.09
CA ASN A 193 -4.53 -4.72 21.96
C ASN A 193 -2.99 -4.78 22.10
N ARG A 194 -2.47 -4.17 23.16
CA ARG A 194 -1.06 -4.20 23.49
C ARG A 194 -0.75 -5.38 24.40
N LYS A 195 0.10 -6.27 23.93
CA LYS A 195 0.64 -7.39 24.70
C LYS A 195 2.15 -7.25 24.84
N GLU A 196 2.74 -8.01 25.75
CA GLU A 196 4.19 -8.02 25.93
C GLU A 196 4.95 -8.22 24.61
N LYS A 197 4.44 -9.07 23.70
CA LYS A 197 5.13 -9.46 22.46
C LYS A 197 4.77 -8.63 21.23
N GLY A 198 3.74 -7.79 21.29
CA GLY A 198 3.33 -7.00 20.14
C GLY A 198 2.03 -6.21 20.33
N ILE A 199 1.68 -5.48 19.28
CA ILE A 199 0.51 -4.60 19.20
C ILE A 199 -0.36 -5.07 18.03
N SER A 200 -1.65 -5.22 18.27
CA SER A 200 -2.62 -5.61 17.25
C SER A 200 -3.94 -4.89 17.39
N TYR A 201 -4.71 -4.88 16.32
CA TYR A 201 -6.07 -4.34 16.23
C TYR A 201 -7.01 -5.43 15.72
N GLU A 202 -8.26 -5.40 16.18
CA GLU A 202 -9.31 -6.09 15.47
C GLU A 202 -9.83 -5.18 14.36
N VAL A 203 -9.94 -5.72 13.16
CA VAL A 203 -10.34 -5.00 11.96
C VAL A 203 -11.47 -5.70 11.24
N GLU A 204 -12.30 -4.89 10.58
CA GLU A 204 -13.37 -5.33 9.69
C GLU A 204 -13.26 -4.54 8.38
N ILE A 205 -13.22 -5.23 7.24
CA ILE A 205 -13.20 -4.63 5.91
C ILE A 205 -14.56 -4.76 5.22
N ASP A 206 -14.92 -3.76 4.43
CA ASP A 206 -16.11 -3.79 3.57
C ASP A 206 -15.76 -3.84 2.06
N GLY A 207 -14.48 -3.90 1.74
CA GLY A 207 -13.96 -3.94 0.37
C GLY A 207 -13.37 -2.60 -0.10
N THR A 208 -13.48 -1.53 0.69
CA THR A 208 -13.00 -0.19 0.35
C THR A 208 -11.75 0.22 1.11
N GLN A 209 -11.44 -0.43 2.23
CA GLN A 209 -10.29 -0.12 3.07
C GLN A 209 -9.01 -0.73 2.51
N ASP A 210 -7.92 0.04 2.54
CA ASP A 210 -6.58 -0.49 2.33
C ASP A 210 -5.87 -0.68 3.67
N LEU A 211 -5.30 -1.85 3.85
CA LEU A 211 -4.53 -2.21 5.03
C LEU A 211 -3.07 -2.38 4.64
N MET A 212 -2.21 -1.57 5.21
CA MET A 212 -0.77 -1.66 5.01
C MET A 212 -0.04 -1.66 6.34
N CYS A 213 0.98 -2.47 6.47
CA CYS A 213 1.93 -2.39 7.58
C CYS A 213 3.34 -2.71 7.11
N GLY A 214 4.30 -2.31 7.90
CA GLY A 214 5.70 -2.57 7.64
C GLY A 214 6.59 -2.17 8.81
N TYR A 215 7.85 -2.42 8.62
CA TYR A 215 8.89 -2.06 9.58
C TYR A 215 10.14 -1.60 8.84
N ALA A 216 10.97 -0.82 9.52
CA ALA A 216 12.29 -0.50 9.01
C ALA A 216 13.20 -1.75 9.16
N PRO A 217 13.82 -2.24 8.06
CA PRO A 217 14.72 -3.38 8.13
C PRO A 217 15.87 -3.13 9.13
N ASN A 218 16.44 -4.20 9.68
CA ASN A 218 17.58 -4.07 10.58
C ASN A 218 18.72 -3.28 9.93
N LEU A 219 19.16 -2.21 10.55
CA LEU A 219 20.14 -1.29 9.99
C LEU A 219 21.46 -1.99 9.65
N THR A 220 21.95 -2.86 10.51
CA THR A 220 23.21 -3.57 10.29
C THR A 220 23.13 -4.46 9.04
N GLU A 221 22.01 -5.14 8.83
CA GLU A 221 21.80 -5.97 7.63
C GLU A 221 21.66 -5.11 6.38
N GLU A 222 21.01 -3.95 6.47
CA GLU A 222 20.92 -3.01 5.35
C GLU A 222 22.31 -2.46 4.97
N LEU A 223 23.12 -2.11 5.93
CA LEU A 223 24.48 -1.59 5.66
C LEU A 223 25.40 -2.66 5.03
N LYS A 224 25.21 -3.94 5.35
CA LYS A 224 25.97 -5.05 4.72
C LYS A 224 25.69 -5.21 3.23
N LYS A 225 24.58 -4.67 2.70
CA LYS A 225 24.25 -4.71 1.26
C LYS A 225 25.18 -3.81 0.43
N GLY A 226 26.03 -2.99 1.04
CA GLY A 226 26.96 -2.10 0.36
C GLY A 226 26.25 -1.14 -0.58
N ALA A 227 26.64 -1.09 -1.85
CA ALA A 227 26.06 -0.18 -2.84
C ALA A 227 24.56 -0.38 -3.12
N SER A 228 23.98 -1.51 -2.72
CA SER A 228 22.53 -1.78 -2.83
C SER A 228 21.74 -1.30 -1.61
N SER A 229 22.42 -0.77 -0.59
CA SER A 229 21.76 -0.17 0.59
C SER A 229 21.24 1.22 0.23
N PRO A 230 20.04 1.61 0.68
CA PRO A 230 19.55 2.98 0.55
C PRO A 230 20.45 3.99 1.28
N TYR A 231 21.22 3.54 2.27
CA TYR A 231 22.10 4.37 3.07
C TYR A 231 23.52 4.50 2.50
N TRP A 232 23.85 3.81 1.40
CA TRP A 232 25.22 3.78 0.86
C TRP A 232 25.80 5.16 0.55
N GLY A 233 24.94 6.06 0.05
CA GLY A 233 25.34 7.43 -0.26
C GLY A 233 25.97 8.15 0.93
N VAL A 234 25.35 8.05 2.09
CA VAL A 234 25.82 8.63 3.36
C VAL A 234 26.90 7.75 3.98
N TRP A 235 26.66 6.44 4.07
CA TRP A 235 27.53 5.47 4.73
C TRP A 235 29.00 5.52 4.26
N LYS A 236 29.20 5.57 2.95
CA LYS A 236 30.56 5.62 2.36
C LYS A 236 31.33 6.90 2.64
N THR A 237 30.68 7.96 3.12
CA THR A 237 31.29 9.24 3.47
C THR A 237 31.72 9.33 4.95
N LEU A 238 31.22 8.42 5.79
CA LEU A 238 31.52 8.37 7.20
C LEU A 238 32.96 7.86 7.43
N LYS A 239 33.58 8.37 8.48
CA LYS A 239 34.87 7.85 8.98
C LYS A 239 34.67 6.46 9.57
N GLU A 240 35.71 5.64 9.56
CA GLU A 240 35.66 4.27 10.09
C GLU A 240 35.21 4.24 11.56
N GLU A 241 35.62 5.20 12.37
CA GLU A 241 35.22 5.33 13.77
C GLU A 241 33.69 5.55 13.91
N GLU A 242 33.10 6.37 13.03
CA GLU A 242 31.68 6.66 13.01
C GLU A 242 30.87 5.45 12.52
N GLN A 243 31.39 4.75 11.50
CA GLN A 243 30.82 3.50 11.04
C GLN A 243 30.81 2.44 12.14
N ASN A 244 31.93 2.30 12.85
CA ASN A 244 32.04 1.35 13.96
C ASN A 244 31.11 1.68 15.12
N GLN A 245 30.88 2.95 15.43
CA GLN A 245 29.91 3.36 16.46
C GLN A 245 28.48 2.91 16.10
N ILE A 246 28.05 3.15 14.85
CA ILE A 246 26.73 2.73 14.39
C ILE A 246 26.59 1.19 14.40
N LEU A 247 27.61 0.47 13.91
CA LEU A 247 27.59 -1.00 13.87
C LEU A 247 27.59 -1.62 15.28
N ASN A 248 28.30 -1.01 16.24
CA ASN A 248 28.34 -1.47 17.63
C ASN A 248 26.98 -1.34 18.33
N ILE A 249 26.22 -0.28 18.02
CA ILE A 249 24.86 -0.11 18.55
C ILE A 249 23.91 -1.10 17.87
N GLY A 250 24.09 -1.37 16.59
CA GLY A 250 23.39 -2.43 15.87
C GLY A 250 22.00 -2.08 15.32
N GLY A 251 21.54 -0.83 15.45
CA GLY A 251 20.22 -0.41 15.00
C GLY A 251 20.08 1.09 14.80
N TYR A 252 18.86 1.53 14.47
CA TYR A 252 18.55 2.96 14.37
C TYR A 252 18.63 3.59 15.77
N SER A 253 19.37 4.67 15.88
CA SER A 253 19.70 5.31 17.16
C SER A 253 19.98 6.79 16.95
N LEU A 254 20.18 7.50 18.03
CA LEU A 254 20.71 8.88 18.00
C LEU A 254 21.98 8.96 17.13
N GLN A 255 22.90 8.00 17.28
CA GLN A 255 24.15 7.97 16.54
C GLN A 255 23.98 7.82 15.02
N SER A 256 23.03 6.98 14.59
CA SER A 256 22.71 6.84 13.17
C SER A 256 22.00 8.08 12.63
N ALA A 257 21.07 8.65 13.39
CA ALA A 257 20.29 9.83 13.02
C ALA A 257 21.16 11.08 12.83
N HIS A 258 22.11 11.32 13.73
CA HIS A 258 23.08 12.41 13.62
C HIS A 258 23.90 12.35 12.33
N ARG A 259 24.06 11.17 11.77
CA ARG A 259 24.82 10.94 10.54
C ARG A 259 23.93 10.83 9.30
N GLY A 260 22.66 11.26 9.43
CA GLY A 260 21.69 11.24 8.31
C GLY A 260 21.20 9.85 7.94
N ILE A 261 21.35 8.86 8.82
CA ILE A 261 20.81 7.50 8.63
C ILE A 261 19.57 7.35 9.50
N HIS A 262 18.41 7.42 8.86
CA HIS A 262 17.10 7.37 9.51
C HIS A 262 16.33 6.10 9.13
N PRO A 263 15.39 5.61 9.96
CA PRO A 263 14.58 4.46 9.62
C PRO A 263 13.76 4.71 8.35
N MET A 264 13.79 3.73 7.44
CA MET A 264 12.97 3.69 6.24
C MET A 264 12.05 2.47 6.31
N VAL A 265 10.75 2.71 6.48
CA VAL A 265 9.76 1.65 6.61
C VAL A 265 9.39 1.08 5.25
N ASN A 266 9.39 -0.23 5.13
CA ASN A 266 8.94 -0.97 3.96
C ASN A 266 7.50 -1.43 4.17
N PHE A 267 6.54 -0.71 3.61
CA PHE A 267 5.12 -1.10 3.67
C PHE A 267 4.79 -2.27 2.75
N LYS A 268 3.84 -3.07 3.18
CA LYS A 268 3.22 -4.13 2.36
C LYS A 268 1.71 -4.03 2.48
N HIS A 269 1.02 -4.05 1.33
CA HIS A 269 -0.42 -4.21 1.29
C HIS A 269 -0.81 -5.59 1.82
N GLN A 270 -1.87 -5.66 2.60
CA GLN A 270 -2.32 -6.87 3.27
C GLN A 270 -3.50 -7.55 2.57
N LEU A 271 -4.07 -6.90 1.57
CA LEU A 271 -5.25 -7.33 0.83
C LEU A 271 -4.89 -7.66 -0.62
N ALA A 272 -5.68 -8.53 -1.25
CA ALA A 272 -5.71 -8.69 -2.70
C ALA A 272 -6.63 -7.63 -3.29
N ARG A 273 -6.30 -7.15 -4.48
CA ARG A 273 -7.06 -6.12 -5.19
C ARG A 273 -7.73 -6.73 -6.41
N LEU A 274 -9.05 -6.56 -6.53
CA LEU A 274 -9.81 -6.97 -7.71
C LEU A 274 -10.27 -5.72 -8.47
N THR A 275 -9.99 -5.67 -9.77
CA THR A 275 -10.50 -4.64 -10.68
C THR A 275 -11.40 -5.28 -11.72
N PHE A 276 -12.43 -4.57 -12.20
CA PHE A 276 -13.46 -5.15 -13.05
C PHE A 276 -13.61 -4.36 -14.35
N THR A 277 -13.69 -5.09 -15.46
CA THR A 277 -13.89 -4.52 -16.79
C THR A 277 -14.95 -5.33 -17.53
N ALA A 278 -15.98 -4.67 -18.05
CA ALA A 278 -17.05 -5.28 -18.80
C ALA A 278 -16.84 -5.13 -20.31
N TYR A 279 -17.07 -6.20 -21.04
CA TYR A 279 -16.92 -6.30 -22.49
C TYR A 279 -18.22 -6.79 -23.12
N PRO A 280 -18.60 -6.30 -24.32
CA PRO A 280 -19.71 -6.90 -25.06
C PRO A 280 -19.30 -8.27 -25.62
N GLY A 281 -19.96 -9.33 -25.15
CA GLY A 281 -19.72 -10.71 -25.58
C GLY A 281 -20.25 -10.98 -27.00
N ASP A 282 -21.45 -10.47 -27.29
CA ASP A 282 -22.10 -10.56 -28.61
C ASP A 282 -23.07 -9.40 -28.83
N GLU A 283 -23.86 -9.46 -29.91
CA GLU A 283 -24.86 -8.46 -30.31
C GLU A 283 -25.97 -8.25 -29.26
N THR A 284 -26.21 -9.22 -28.41
CA THR A 284 -27.27 -9.15 -27.39
C THR A 284 -26.81 -8.44 -26.11
N ALA A 285 -25.53 -8.19 -25.97
CA ALA A 285 -24.94 -7.54 -24.80
C ALA A 285 -25.51 -6.14 -24.52
N SER A 286 -25.89 -5.40 -25.57
CA SER A 286 -26.49 -4.06 -25.46
C SER A 286 -27.82 -4.00 -24.71
N ASN A 287 -28.46 -5.15 -24.50
CA ASN A 287 -29.71 -5.26 -23.76
C ASN A 287 -29.50 -5.47 -22.25
N VAL A 288 -28.25 -5.66 -21.80
CA VAL A 288 -27.93 -6.03 -20.42
C VAL A 288 -27.32 -4.84 -19.67
N ILE A 289 -27.83 -4.64 -18.47
CA ILE A 289 -27.35 -3.62 -17.52
C ILE A 289 -26.78 -4.34 -16.30
N LEU A 290 -25.47 -4.20 -16.07
CA LEU A 290 -24.81 -4.67 -14.84
C LEU A 290 -25.12 -3.68 -13.71
N ARG A 291 -25.65 -4.16 -12.60
CA ARG A 291 -26.16 -3.31 -11.51
C ARG A 291 -25.34 -3.38 -10.24
N LYS A 292 -24.79 -4.56 -9.91
CA LYS A 292 -24.05 -4.79 -8.69
C LYS A 292 -23.06 -5.92 -8.89
N VAL A 293 -21.90 -5.75 -8.29
CA VAL A 293 -20.82 -6.74 -8.23
C VAL A 293 -20.46 -6.97 -6.77
N GLU A 294 -20.48 -8.22 -6.34
CA GLU A 294 -20.08 -8.61 -4.98
C GLU A 294 -19.12 -9.79 -5.00
N VAL A 295 -18.24 -9.84 -4.03
CA VAL A 295 -17.32 -10.96 -3.82
C VAL A 295 -17.47 -11.48 -2.40
N GLU A 296 -17.69 -12.79 -2.23
CA GLU A 296 -17.73 -13.44 -0.94
C GLU A 296 -16.29 -13.59 -0.40
N SER A 297 -15.92 -12.79 0.60
CA SER A 297 -14.59 -12.76 1.20
C SER A 297 -14.64 -12.86 2.73
N ARG A 298 -13.55 -13.30 3.32
CA ARG A 298 -13.31 -13.08 4.76
C ARG A 298 -13.21 -11.58 4.98
N TYR A 299 -13.70 -11.10 6.13
CA TYR A 299 -13.84 -9.66 6.33
C TYR A 299 -13.41 -9.17 7.71
N LYS A 300 -13.25 -10.08 8.66
CA LYS A 300 -12.76 -9.78 10.02
C LYS A 300 -11.43 -10.45 10.27
N GLY A 301 -10.60 -9.83 11.10
CA GLY A 301 -9.33 -10.42 11.49
C GLY A 301 -8.57 -9.60 12.53
N THR A 302 -7.43 -10.14 12.90
CA THR A 302 -6.46 -9.50 13.78
C THR A 302 -5.31 -8.94 12.94
N PHE A 303 -5.13 -7.63 12.99
CA PHE A 303 -4.07 -6.90 12.30
C PHE A 303 -2.94 -6.58 13.28
N THR A 304 -1.83 -7.31 13.19
CA THR A 304 -0.63 -7.09 14.00
C THR A 304 0.25 -6.05 13.33
N VAL A 305 0.47 -4.93 13.99
CA VAL A 305 1.19 -3.77 13.43
C VAL A 305 2.61 -3.62 13.98
N ALA A 306 2.89 -4.18 15.14
CA ALA A 306 4.23 -4.27 15.71
C ALA A 306 4.37 -5.58 16.47
N SER A 307 5.49 -6.25 16.31
CA SER A 307 5.74 -7.53 16.98
C SER A 307 7.24 -7.76 17.19
N ARG A 308 7.56 -8.47 18.28
CA ARG A 308 8.90 -9.01 18.53
C ARG A 308 9.30 -10.02 17.45
N ASP A 309 8.36 -10.85 17.00
CA ASP A 309 8.54 -11.70 15.84
C ASP A 309 7.98 -10.99 14.60
N LEU A 310 8.88 -10.58 13.71
CA LEU A 310 8.52 -9.84 12.49
C LEU A 310 7.62 -10.66 11.55
N SER A 311 7.61 -11.98 11.65
CA SER A 311 6.72 -12.86 10.88
C SER A 311 5.26 -12.78 11.30
N ASP A 312 4.98 -12.25 12.49
CA ASP A 312 3.60 -12.04 12.98
C ASP A 312 2.97 -10.75 12.43
N ILE A 313 3.79 -9.83 11.87
CA ILE A 313 3.31 -8.54 11.33
C ILE A 313 2.48 -8.79 10.10
N GLY A 314 1.28 -8.23 10.08
CA GLY A 314 0.30 -8.42 9.03
C GLY A 314 -1.07 -8.79 9.57
N ILE A 315 -1.97 -9.17 8.66
CA ILE A 315 -3.33 -9.54 9.04
C ILE A 315 -3.53 -11.06 9.03
N LYS A 316 -4.21 -11.57 10.07
CA LYS A 316 -4.72 -12.95 10.14
C LYS A 316 -6.23 -12.86 10.14
N PHE A 317 -6.87 -13.24 9.03
CA PHE A 317 -8.32 -13.23 8.90
C PHE A 317 -8.97 -14.42 9.58
N ASP A 318 -10.13 -14.17 10.18
CA ASP A 318 -11.05 -15.21 10.66
C ASP A 318 -11.68 -15.98 9.48
N ASN A 319 -12.38 -17.07 9.78
CA ASN A 319 -13.01 -17.86 8.73
C ASN A 319 -14.39 -17.33 8.29
N GLU A 320 -14.94 -16.35 9.00
CA GLU A 320 -16.23 -15.76 8.69
C GLU A 320 -16.18 -15.01 7.37
N ARG A 321 -17.19 -15.20 6.52
CA ARG A 321 -17.29 -14.58 5.18
C ARG A 321 -18.55 -13.77 5.07
N ARG A 322 -18.48 -12.71 4.25
CA ARG A 322 -19.63 -11.97 3.76
C ARG A 322 -19.40 -11.50 2.32
N ALA A 323 -20.47 -11.09 1.66
CA ALA A 323 -20.38 -10.43 0.38
C ALA A 323 -19.90 -8.98 0.58
N LEU A 324 -18.77 -8.64 -0.06
CA LEU A 324 -18.22 -7.29 -0.14
C LEU A 324 -18.63 -6.70 -1.48
N SER A 325 -19.23 -5.51 -1.46
CA SER A 325 -19.78 -4.87 -2.67
C SER A 325 -18.77 -3.95 -3.31
N LEU A 326 -18.60 -4.07 -4.62
CA LEU A 326 -17.86 -3.10 -5.42
C LEU A 326 -18.57 -1.74 -5.37
N ARG A 327 -17.81 -0.67 -5.30
CA ARG A 327 -18.30 0.71 -5.24
C ARG A 327 -17.64 1.59 -6.29
N GLU A 328 -18.18 2.80 -6.49
CA GLU A 328 -17.53 3.81 -7.31
C GLU A 328 -16.27 4.37 -6.65
N ALA A 329 -15.44 5.01 -7.45
CA ALA A 329 -14.25 5.66 -6.94
C ALA A 329 -14.62 6.87 -6.06
N SER A 330 -13.94 6.99 -4.91
CA SER A 330 -13.95 8.22 -4.14
C SER A 330 -13.26 9.34 -4.92
N ASP A 331 -13.66 10.57 -4.68
CA ASP A 331 -12.95 11.75 -5.15
C ASP A 331 -11.75 12.12 -4.26
N GLY A 332 -11.42 11.26 -3.28
CA GLY A 332 -10.36 11.48 -2.30
C GLY A 332 -10.78 12.30 -1.08
N VAL A 333 -12.00 12.86 -1.09
CA VAL A 333 -12.56 13.67 0.00
C VAL A 333 -13.81 13.01 0.57
N ASN A 334 -14.67 12.48 -0.30
CA ASN A 334 -15.92 11.85 0.08
C ASN A 334 -15.77 10.31 0.09
N PRO A 335 -16.55 9.62 0.95
CA PRO A 335 -16.58 8.16 0.93
C PRO A 335 -17.08 7.63 -0.41
N CYS A 336 -16.82 6.36 -0.62
CA CYS A 336 -17.23 5.62 -1.80
C CYS A 336 -18.75 5.61 -1.98
N GLU A 337 -19.20 5.95 -3.17
CA GLU A 337 -20.62 5.85 -3.53
C GLU A 337 -21.00 4.42 -3.93
N GLU A 338 -22.30 4.13 -3.92
CA GLU A 338 -22.79 2.87 -4.45
C GLU A 338 -22.45 2.74 -5.95
N LEU A 339 -22.33 1.50 -6.40
CA LEU A 339 -21.99 1.20 -7.80
C LEU A 339 -23.08 1.73 -8.72
N ASN A 340 -22.69 2.48 -9.75
CA ASN A 340 -23.56 2.88 -10.85
C ASN A 340 -24.03 1.66 -11.67
N THR A 341 -24.95 1.89 -12.58
CA THR A 341 -25.32 0.88 -13.58
C THR A 341 -24.40 0.99 -14.80
N TYR A 342 -23.99 -0.16 -15.34
CA TYR A 342 -23.06 -0.22 -16.45
C TYR A 342 -23.68 -0.97 -17.62
N GLU A 343 -23.58 -0.35 -18.80
CA GLU A 343 -24.00 -0.91 -20.07
C GLU A 343 -22.77 -1.05 -20.98
N VAL A 344 -22.74 -2.10 -21.76
CA VAL A 344 -21.75 -2.28 -22.83
C VAL A 344 -22.48 -2.20 -24.16
N THR A 345 -21.86 -1.56 -25.15
CA THR A 345 -22.45 -1.42 -26.48
C THR A 345 -21.71 -2.32 -27.44
N TYR A 346 -22.50 -3.10 -28.22
CA TYR A 346 -22.03 -3.88 -29.35
C TYR A 346 -22.45 -3.21 -30.65
N ASP A 347 -21.60 -3.19 -31.65
CA ASP A 347 -21.91 -2.79 -33.01
C ASP A 347 -21.32 -3.78 -34.01
N ASP A 348 -21.80 -3.73 -35.24
CA ASP A 348 -21.45 -4.69 -36.32
C ASP A 348 -19.93 -4.67 -36.63
N SER A 349 -19.22 -3.61 -36.34
CA SER A 349 -17.75 -3.54 -36.54
C SER A 349 -16.98 -4.48 -35.61
N MET A 350 -17.61 -4.92 -34.53
CA MET A 350 -17.03 -5.81 -33.53
C MET A 350 -17.18 -7.29 -33.85
N LYS A 351 -17.93 -7.65 -34.93
CA LYS A 351 -18.28 -9.04 -35.24
C LYS A 351 -17.06 -9.97 -35.39
N ASP A 352 -16.01 -9.47 -36.03
CA ASP A 352 -14.77 -10.23 -36.27
C ASP A 352 -13.66 -9.96 -35.24
N ILE A 353 -13.97 -9.18 -34.19
CA ILE A 353 -13.06 -8.86 -33.11
C ILE A 353 -13.36 -9.82 -31.95
N LYS A 354 -12.30 -10.40 -31.37
CA LYS A 354 -12.44 -11.24 -30.18
C LYS A 354 -12.99 -10.39 -29.04
N TRP A 355 -13.90 -10.95 -28.24
CA TRP A 355 -14.64 -10.21 -27.24
C TRP A 355 -13.73 -9.42 -26.29
N TYR A 356 -12.57 -9.95 -25.90
CA TYR A 356 -11.59 -9.32 -24.99
C TYR A 356 -10.73 -8.22 -25.66
N GLU A 357 -10.81 -8.07 -26.96
CA GLU A 357 -10.18 -6.99 -27.73
C GLU A 357 -11.18 -5.88 -28.10
N ARG A 358 -12.46 -6.05 -27.78
CA ARG A 358 -13.52 -5.07 -28.05
C ARG A 358 -13.43 -3.89 -27.10
N PRO A 359 -14.00 -2.73 -27.45
CA PRO A 359 -14.17 -1.62 -26.53
C PRO A 359 -14.85 -2.08 -25.24
N SER A 360 -14.28 -1.70 -24.11
CA SER A 360 -14.72 -2.14 -22.80
C SER A 360 -15.06 -0.99 -21.88
N VAL A 361 -15.79 -1.28 -20.83
CA VAL A 361 -16.16 -0.32 -19.79
C VAL A 361 -15.58 -0.78 -18.46
N LYS A 362 -14.80 0.09 -17.80
CA LYS A 362 -14.35 -0.16 -16.42
C LYS A 362 -15.56 -0.07 -15.49
N VAL A 363 -15.75 -1.08 -14.66
CA VAL A 363 -16.86 -1.18 -13.73
C VAL A 363 -16.39 -0.78 -12.33
N GLY A 364 -16.92 0.31 -11.83
CA GLY A 364 -16.60 0.83 -10.51
C GLY A 364 -15.11 1.11 -10.29
N SER A 365 -14.72 1.05 -9.04
CA SER A 365 -13.34 1.17 -8.59
C SER A 365 -12.64 -0.20 -8.48
N SER A 366 -11.86 -0.41 -7.43
CA SER A 366 -11.33 -1.71 -7.07
C SER A 366 -12.01 -2.22 -5.79
N LEU A 367 -12.03 -3.54 -5.64
CA LEU A 367 -12.52 -4.21 -4.44
C LEU A 367 -11.33 -4.86 -3.72
N LEU A 368 -11.12 -4.48 -2.47
CA LEU A 368 -10.06 -5.01 -1.64
C LEU A 368 -10.59 -6.16 -0.79
N VAL A 369 -9.98 -7.33 -0.92
CA VAL A 369 -10.46 -8.59 -0.34
C VAL A 369 -9.36 -9.31 0.43
N ALA A 370 -9.72 -10.12 1.40
CA ALA A 370 -8.77 -10.96 2.13
C ALA A 370 -8.12 -11.98 1.17
N PRO A 371 -6.79 -12.14 1.16
CA PRO A 371 -6.12 -13.16 0.33
C PRO A 371 -6.73 -14.54 0.49
N ASP A 372 -7.00 -15.24 -0.60
CA ASP A 372 -7.65 -16.56 -0.60
C ASP A 372 -7.31 -17.39 -1.85
N THR A 373 -7.68 -18.66 -1.85
CA THR A 373 -7.50 -19.54 -3.01
C THR A 373 -8.68 -19.51 -3.97
N LEU A 374 -9.83 -19.07 -3.49
CA LEU A 374 -11.08 -19.08 -4.25
C LEU A 374 -12.04 -18.01 -3.73
N TYR A 375 -12.67 -17.28 -4.63
CA TYR A 375 -13.80 -16.40 -4.31
C TYR A 375 -15.06 -16.84 -5.06
N THR A 376 -16.22 -16.48 -4.48
CA THR A 376 -17.50 -16.48 -5.19
C THR A 376 -17.81 -15.06 -5.61
N LEU A 377 -17.89 -14.81 -6.91
CA LEU A 377 -18.33 -13.56 -7.50
C LEU A 377 -19.83 -13.61 -7.75
N ASN A 378 -20.58 -12.64 -7.26
CA ASN A 378 -22.01 -12.48 -7.46
C ASN A 378 -22.25 -11.27 -8.38
N LEU A 379 -22.85 -11.49 -9.55
CA LEU A 379 -23.21 -10.44 -10.50
C LEU A 379 -24.73 -10.26 -10.53
N TYR A 380 -25.20 -9.03 -10.35
CA TYR A 380 -26.60 -8.63 -10.41
C TYR A 380 -26.82 -7.80 -11.65
N TRP A 381 -27.90 -8.08 -12.38
CA TRP A 381 -28.14 -7.50 -13.69
C TRP A 381 -29.61 -7.28 -13.98
N SER A 382 -29.90 -6.46 -14.98
CA SER A 382 -31.22 -6.26 -15.58
C SER A 382 -31.10 -6.42 -17.09
N GLU A 383 -32.20 -6.74 -17.75
CA GLU A 383 -32.21 -6.94 -19.17
C GLU A 383 -33.48 -6.30 -19.81
N TRP A 384 -33.26 -5.66 -20.95
CA TRP A 384 -34.36 -5.18 -21.79
C TRP A 384 -34.92 -6.34 -22.60
N ILE A 385 -36.18 -6.71 -22.35
CA ILE A 385 -36.83 -7.85 -23.00
C ILE A 385 -38.06 -7.37 -23.75
N VAL A 386 -38.16 -7.74 -25.02
CA VAL A 386 -39.40 -7.63 -25.84
C VAL A 386 -40.23 -8.88 -25.63
N ARG A 387 -41.35 -8.79 -24.92
CA ARG A 387 -42.18 -9.94 -24.55
C ARG A 387 -43.05 -10.42 -25.69
N LYS A 388 -43.49 -9.51 -26.58
CA LYS A 388 -44.27 -9.80 -27.79
C LYS A 388 -43.82 -8.89 -28.91
N GLU A 389 -43.87 -9.41 -30.12
CA GLU A 389 -43.58 -8.62 -31.31
C GLU A 389 -44.50 -7.38 -31.38
N GLY A 390 -43.89 -6.20 -31.50
CA GLY A 390 -44.56 -4.90 -31.52
C GLY A 390 -44.82 -4.25 -30.16
N GLU A 391 -44.43 -4.87 -29.06
CA GLU A 391 -44.41 -4.23 -27.74
C GLU A 391 -43.08 -3.49 -27.52
N GLU A 392 -43.13 -2.39 -26.76
CA GLU A 392 -41.94 -1.70 -26.29
C GLU A 392 -41.13 -2.63 -25.36
N PRO A 393 -39.79 -2.60 -25.41
CA PRO A 393 -38.95 -3.34 -24.49
C PRO A 393 -39.25 -2.98 -23.03
N ALA A 394 -39.33 -3.95 -22.14
CA ALA A 394 -39.50 -3.78 -20.73
C ALA A 394 -38.23 -4.18 -20.00
N LEU A 395 -37.78 -3.35 -19.07
CA LEU A 395 -36.64 -3.68 -18.21
C LEU A 395 -37.04 -4.73 -17.17
N VAL A 396 -36.39 -5.86 -17.19
CA VAL A 396 -36.59 -6.95 -16.24
C VAL A 396 -35.39 -7.01 -15.30
N GLU A 397 -35.65 -6.85 -14.02
CA GLU A 397 -34.63 -6.97 -12.98
C GLU A 397 -34.52 -8.43 -12.51
N HIS A 398 -33.28 -8.97 -12.56
CA HIS A 398 -32.99 -10.29 -12.01
C HIS A 398 -32.54 -10.17 -10.56
N THR A 399 -33.37 -10.64 -9.63
CA THR A 399 -33.13 -10.54 -8.17
C THR A 399 -32.09 -11.51 -7.67
N ASN A 400 -31.90 -12.63 -8.36
CA ASN A 400 -30.87 -13.63 -8.01
C ASN A 400 -29.59 -13.32 -8.78
N PRO A 401 -28.42 -13.29 -8.10
CA PRO A 401 -27.17 -13.09 -8.80
C PRO A 401 -26.78 -14.32 -9.63
N ILE A 402 -26.05 -14.08 -10.69
CA ILE A 402 -25.26 -15.12 -11.34
C ILE A 402 -23.98 -15.29 -10.51
N LYS A 403 -23.64 -16.54 -10.16
CA LYS A 403 -22.51 -16.88 -9.31
C LYS A 403 -21.38 -17.50 -10.11
N TYR A 404 -20.17 -16.98 -9.93
CA TYR A 404 -18.95 -17.50 -10.53
C TYR A 404 -17.92 -17.83 -9.47
N ALA A 405 -17.20 -18.92 -9.68
CA ALA A 405 -16.01 -19.25 -8.90
C ALA A 405 -14.80 -18.57 -9.55
N LEU A 406 -14.23 -17.58 -8.88
CA LEU A 406 -12.96 -16.96 -9.28
C LEU A 406 -11.82 -17.76 -8.70
N LYS A 407 -10.94 -18.26 -9.56
CA LYS A 407 -9.75 -19.03 -9.17
C LYS A 407 -8.58 -18.60 -10.05
N VAL A 408 -7.42 -18.45 -9.43
CA VAL A 408 -6.14 -18.23 -10.11
C VAL A 408 -5.11 -19.23 -9.58
N ASP A 409 -4.14 -19.58 -10.41
CA ASP A 409 -3.05 -20.45 -9.99
C ASP A 409 -2.22 -19.77 -8.89
N GLY A 410 -1.96 -20.49 -7.81
CA GLY A 410 -1.30 -19.94 -6.62
C GLY A 410 -2.23 -19.23 -5.64
N GLY A 411 -3.47 -18.90 -6.02
CA GLY A 411 -4.42 -18.15 -5.20
C GLY A 411 -4.27 -16.63 -5.34
N PHE A 412 -5.12 -15.90 -4.63
CA PHE A 412 -5.12 -14.44 -4.57
C PHE A 412 -4.25 -13.99 -3.42
N GLU A 413 -3.12 -13.36 -3.74
CA GLU A 413 -2.10 -12.97 -2.77
C GLU A 413 -2.27 -11.52 -2.32
N ALA A 414 -1.80 -11.22 -1.11
CA ALA A 414 -1.73 -9.87 -0.58
C ALA A 414 -0.78 -9.00 -1.42
N GLY A 415 -1.17 -7.76 -1.71
CA GLY A 415 -0.39 -6.83 -2.51
C GLY A 415 -0.36 -7.16 -4.01
N VAL A 416 -1.29 -8.00 -4.50
CA VAL A 416 -1.39 -8.35 -5.92
C VAL A 416 -2.73 -7.88 -6.47
N GLU A 417 -2.70 -7.30 -7.68
CA GLU A 417 -3.89 -6.91 -8.43
C GLU A 417 -4.30 -8.01 -9.41
N TYR A 418 -5.61 -8.24 -9.44
CA TYR A 418 -6.24 -9.24 -10.30
C TYR A 418 -7.33 -8.57 -11.15
N PRO A 419 -7.06 -8.25 -12.43
CA PRO A 419 -8.07 -7.78 -13.36
C PRO A 419 -9.08 -8.87 -13.66
N ILE A 420 -10.34 -8.58 -13.43
CA ILE A 420 -11.48 -9.46 -13.73
C ILE A 420 -12.18 -8.95 -14.96
N MET A 421 -12.18 -9.74 -16.02
CA MET A 421 -12.88 -9.44 -17.27
C MET A 421 -14.27 -10.09 -17.25
N ILE A 422 -15.30 -9.30 -17.52
CA ILE A 422 -16.69 -9.74 -17.54
C ILE A 422 -17.21 -9.63 -18.99
N ALA A 423 -17.37 -10.76 -19.66
CA ALA A 423 -18.01 -10.80 -20.98
C ALA A 423 -19.53 -10.91 -20.82
N ILE A 424 -20.24 -9.89 -21.28
CA ILE A 424 -21.69 -9.77 -21.16
C ILE A 424 -22.34 -10.30 -22.42
N TYR A 425 -23.27 -11.27 -22.26
CA TYR A 425 -24.13 -11.82 -23.28
C TYR A 425 -25.58 -11.61 -22.84
N GLY A 426 -26.52 -11.36 -23.75
CA GLY A 426 -27.95 -11.13 -23.43
C GLY A 426 -28.58 -12.32 -22.74
N SER A 427 -29.43 -13.06 -23.45
CA SER A 427 -30.15 -14.22 -22.86
C SER A 427 -29.29 -15.43 -22.47
N GLN A 428 -27.94 -15.30 -22.49
CA GLN A 428 -26.99 -16.33 -22.06
C GLN A 428 -26.25 -15.91 -20.77
N PRO A 429 -25.69 -16.87 -20.04
CA PRO A 429 -24.93 -16.53 -18.82
C PRO A 429 -23.72 -15.65 -19.17
N ILE A 430 -23.56 -14.60 -18.40
CA ILE A 430 -22.37 -13.74 -18.41
C ILE A 430 -21.14 -14.63 -18.16
N GLN A 431 -20.07 -14.47 -18.93
CA GLN A 431 -18.83 -15.18 -18.70
C GLN A 431 -17.84 -14.29 -17.96
N VAL A 432 -17.07 -14.88 -17.04
CA VAL A 432 -16.11 -14.15 -16.20
C VAL A 432 -14.74 -14.80 -16.30
N PHE A 433 -13.73 -13.98 -16.52
CA PHE A 433 -12.33 -14.40 -16.61
C PHE A 433 -11.51 -13.58 -15.62
N ALA A 434 -10.59 -14.25 -14.92
CA ALA A 434 -9.63 -13.61 -14.02
C ALA A 434 -8.25 -13.69 -14.66
N ASN A 435 -7.57 -12.56 -14.71
CA ASN A 435 -6.16 -12.49 -15.10
C ASN A 435 -5.30 -12.16 -13.90
N VAL A 436 -3.99 -12.42 -13.96
CA VAL A 436 -3.05 -12.13 -12.88
C VAL A 436 -2.12 -11.03 -13.34
N GLU A 437 -2.23 -9.86 -12.71
CA GLU A 437 -1.24 -8.80 -12.86
C GLU A 437 -0.62 -8.49 -11.50
N GLY A 438 0.71 -8.54 -11.42
CA GLY A 438 1.39 -8.06 -10.23
C GLY A 438 1.15 -6.56 -10.03
N TRP A 439 1.04 -6.09 -8.82
CA TRP A 439 1.09 -4.65 -8.51
C TRP A 439 2.41 -4.01 -8.97
N LYS A 440 3.30 -4.81 -9.49
CA LYS A 440 4.43 -4.40 -10.31
C LYS A 440 4.05 -4.70 -11.76
N THR A 441 4.15 -3.70 -12.62
CA THR A 441 3.91 -3.81 -14.08
C THR A 441 4.52 -5.10 -14.65
N GLY A 442 3.67 -6.08 -14.91
CA GLY A 442 3.96 -7.30 -15.63
C GLY A 442 3.05 -7.40 -16.86
N GLU A 443 3.48 -8.09 -17.88
CA GLU A 443 2.66 -8.30 -19.08
C GLU A 443 1.43 -9.17 -18.77
N PRO A 444 0.25 -8.91 -19.41
CA PRO A 444 -0.96 -9.68 -19.17
C PRO A 444 -0.75 -11.14 -19.55
N ILE A 445 -1.16 -12.06 -18.68
CA ILE A 445 -1.22 -13.48 -18.98
C ILE A 445 -2.55 -13.74 -19.65
N HIS A 446 -2.53 -14.11 -20.93
CA HIS A 446 -3.71 -14.57 -21.65
C HIS A 446 -4.02 -15.99 -21.22
N LEU A 447 -5.19 -16.20 -20.64
CA LEU A 447 -5.74 -17.53 -20.48
C LEU A 447 -6.32 -17.95 -21.83
N ASP A 448 -5.92 -19.13 -22.30
CA ASP A 448 -6.37 -19.66 -23.60
C ASP A 448 -7.89 -19.80 -23.65
N ASP A 449 -8.45 -19.61 -24.86
CA ASP A 449 -9.86 -19.69 -25.21
C ASP A 449 -10.50 -20.98 -24.62
N PRO A 450 -11.60 -20.90 -23.85
CA PRO A 450 -12.27 -22.09 -23.33
C PRO A 450 -12.93 -22.98 -24.40
N GLY A 451 -12.67 -22.71 -25.70
CA GLY A 451 -13.12 -23.51 -26.81
C GLY A 451 -12.35 -24.82 -27.06
N ASP A 452 -11.20 -25.05 -26.41
CA ASP A 452 -10.32 -26.21 -26.65
C ASP A 452 -10.36 -27.30 -25.53
N TYR A 453 -11.48 -27.46 -24.85
CA TYR A 453 -11.73 -28.70 -24.10
C TYR A 453 -12.57 -29.64 -24.95
N ASP A 454 -11.96 -30.22 -25.97
CA ASP A 454 -12.42 -31.47 -26.57
C ASP A 454 -11.88 -32.64 -25.74
N ASP A 455 -12.86 -33.42 -25.19
CA ASP A 455 -12.82 -34.79 -24.63
C ASP A 455 -11.98 -35.10 -23.39
#